data_406bb31ffb2947b67770e44aed0a5f0f
#
_entry.id   406bb31ffb2947b67770e44aed0a5f0f
#
_cell.length_a   1.000
_cell.length_b   1.000
_cell.length_c   1.000
_cell.angle_alpha   90.00
_cell.angle_beta   90.00
_cell.angle_gamma   90.00
#
_symmetry.space_group_name_H-M   'P 1'
#
loop_
_entity.id
_entity.type
_entity.pdbx_description
1 polymer ?
#
loop_
_entity_poly.entity_id
_entity_poly.type
_entity_poly.pdbx_seq_one_letter_code
_entity_poly.pdbx_strand_id
1 'polypeptide(L)'
;VSTAEFTFLGFLPHKKGRETLFKEIASSERAMVFYESTHRILKTLESLEKHTPKFKVVIARELTKVFEEFIEGTPAEVLEYLNTNKEKQRGEFVVIVVPR
;
A
#
# COMPACT_ATOMS: atom_id res chain seq x y z
N VAL A 1 1.27 -17.03 1.17
CA VAL A 1 0.81 -16.48 2.45
C VAL A 1 -0.62 -16.92 2.70
N SER A 2 -0.87 -17.46 3.86
CA SER A 2 -2.22 -17.85 4.24
C SER A 2 -3.09 -16.61 4.44
N THR A 3 -4.33 -16.66 3.93
CA THR A 3 -5.25 -15.55 4.13
C THR A 3 -5.60 -15.34 5.61
N ALA A 4 -5.43 -16.36 6.43
CA ALA A 4 -5.67 -16.24 7.87
C ALA A 4 -4.58 -15.45 8.58
N GLU A 5 -3.50 -15.10 7.88
CA GLU A 5 -2.35 -14.46 8.49
C GLU A 5 -2.17 -13.02 8.03
N PHE A 6 -3.24 -12.35 7.64
CA PHE A 6 -3.15 -10.93 7.33
C PHE A 6 -3.96 -10.12 8.34
N THR A 7 -3.60 -8.85 8.47
CA THR A 7 -4.31 -7.92 9.34
C THR A 7 -4.90 -6.81 8.48
N PHE A 8 -6.19 -6.59 8.62
CA PHE A 8 -6.88 -5.54 7.88
C PHE A 8 -6.96 -4.29 8.74
N LEU A 9 -6.49 -3.17 8.21
CA LEU A 9 -6.38 -1.92 8.95
C LEU A 9 -7.44 -0.88 8.57
N GLY A 10 -8.23 -1.14 7.53
CA GLY A 10 -9.16 -0.13 7.02
C GLY A 10 -8.41 1.02 6.38
N PHE A 11 -8.86 2.25 6.59
CA PHE A 11 -8.13 3.44 6.14
C PHE A 11 -7.10 3.84 7.17
N LEU A 12 -5.93 4.26 6.70
CA LEU A 12 -4.88 4.71 7.61
C LEU A 12 -5.19 6.12 8.12
N PRO A 13 -4.71 6.46 9.31
CA PRO A 13 -4.86 7.84 9.80
C PRO A 13 -4.12 8.81 8.90
N HIS A 14 -4.63 10.05 8.82
CA HIS A 14 -4.06 11.05 7.93
C HIS A 14 -2.81 11.72 8.52
N LYS A 15 -2.77 11.90 9.82
CA LYS A 15 -1.66 12.59 10.47
C LYS A 15 -1.26 11.89 11.77
N LYS A 16 -2.04 12.07 12.82
CA LYS A 16 -1.70 11.55 14.14
C LYS A 16 -1.67 10.02 14.12
N GLY A 17 -0.59 9.45 14.60
CA GLY A 17 -0.45 8.00 14.67
C GLY A 17 0.03 7.36 13.38
N ARG A 18 0.15 8.13 12.30
CA ARG A 18 0.52 7.59 11.01
C ARG A 18 1.95 7.04 10.99
N GLU A 19 2.88 7.80 11.54
CA GLU A 19 4.28 7.38 11.58
C GLU A 19 4.45 6.13 12.44
N THR A 20 3.77 6.10 13.58
CA THR A 20 3.79 4.94 14.47
C THR A 20 3.25 3.70 13.75
N LEU A 21 2.18 3.88 12.99
CA LEU A 21 1.58 2.78 12.26
C LEU A 21 2.53 2.21 11.21
N PHE A 22 3.26 3.05 10.48
CA PHE A 22 4.24 2.54 9.53
C PHE A 22 5.38 1.80 10.22
N LYS A 23 5.76 2.22 11.40
CA LYS A 23 6.76 1.48 12.19
C LYS A 23 6.22 0.12 12.62
N GLU A 24 4.93 0.05 12.96
CA GLU A 24 4.30 -1.23 13.29
C GLU A 24 4.25 -2.15 12.08
N ILE A 25 3.93 -1.61 10.91
CA ILE A 25 3.94 -2.39 9.68
C ILE A 25 5.34 -2.95 9.44
N ALA A 26 6.37 -2.13 9.67
CA ALA A 26 7.75 -2.55 9.46
C ALA A 26 8.17 -3.71 10.36
N SER A 27 7.60 -3.78 11.57
CA SER A 27 7.94 -4.83 12.52
C SER A 27 6.99 -6.02 12.47
N SER A 28 5.96 -5.97 11.65
CA SER A 28 4.97 -7.02 11.58
C SER A 28 5.50 -8.23 10.82
N GLU A 29 5.11 -9.41 11.27
CA GLU A 29 5.38 -10.64 10.53
C GLU A 29 4.19 -11.06 9.69
N ARG A 30 3.10 -10.30 9.76
CA ARG A 30 1.88 -10.57 8.99
C ARG A 30 1.75 -9.59 7.85
N ALA A 31 1.09 -10.02 6.77
CA ALA A 31 0.70 -9.10 5.72
C ALA A 31 -0.31 -8.11 6.28
N MET A 32 -0.20 -6.87 5.85
CA MET A 32 -1.11 -5.81 6.25
C MET A 32 -1.91 -5.37 5.02
N VAL A 33 -3.21 -5.19 5.20
CA VAL A 33 -4.11 -4.79 4.12
C VAL A 33 -4.84 -3.52 4.55
N PHE A 34 -4.84 -2.52 3.69
CA PHE A 34 -5.55 -1.28 4.02
C PHE A 34 -6.05 -0.60 2.74
N TYR A 35 -6.99 0.33 2.92
CA TYR A 35 -7.50 1.15 1.82
C TYR A 35 -6.69 2.43 1.72
N GLU A 36 -6.54 2.93 0.50
CA GLU A 36 -5.91 4.23 0.29
C GLU A 36 -6.57 4.96 -0.85
N SER A 37 -6.60 6.29 -0.73
CA SER A 37 -7.24 7.14 -1.73
C SER A 37 -6.22 7.59 -2.77
N THR A 38 -6.75 8.06 -3.90
CA THR A 38 -5.95 8.68 -4.96
C THR A 38 -5.06 9.79 -4.42
N HIS A 39 -5.59 10.56 -3.44
CA HIS A 39 -4.87 11.74 -2.94
C HIS A 39 -3.67 11.38 -2.08
N ARG A 40 -3.62 10.17 -1.53
CA ARG A 40 -2.56 9.79 -0.58
C ARG A 40 -1.73 8.61 -1.00
N ILE A 41 -2.08 7.96 -2.12
CA ILE A 41 -1.38 6.73 -2.49
C ILE A 41 0.13 6.96 -2.67
N LEU A 42 0.51 8.07 -3.29
CA LEU A 42 1.94 8.33 -3.50
C LEU A 42 2.67 8.58 -2.19
N LYS A 43 2.07 9.35 -1.28
CA LYS A 43 2.68 9.60 0.03
C LYS A 43 2.78 8.33 0.84
N THR A 44 1.77 7.47 0.74
CA THR A 44 1.77 6.19 1.44
C THR A 44 2.91 5.30 0.93
N LEU A 45 3.10 5.26 -0.39
CA LEU A 45 4.19 4.48 -0.97
C LEU A 45 5.54 5.05 -0.57
N GLU A 46 5.67 6.38 -0.48
CA GLU A 46 6.90 7.00 0.01
C GLU A 46 7.21 6.58 1.45
N SER A 47 6.18 6.54 2.29
CA SER A 47 6.34 6.10 3.67
C SER A 47 6.71 4.62 3.75
N LEU A 48 6.10 3.80 2.90
CA LEU A 48 6.45 2.37 2.85
C LEU A 48 7.88 2.19 2.36
N GLU A 49 8.31 2.98 1.39
CA GLU A 49 9.70 2.92 0.94
C GLU A 49 10.65 3.26 2.07
N LYS A 50 10.31 4.26 2.87
CA LYS A 50 11.16 4.68 3.98
C LYS A 50 11.24 3.62 5.08
N HIS A 51 10.11 3.02 5.45
CA HIS A 51 10.04 2.11 6.59
C HIS A 51 10.18 0.64 6.21
N THR A 52 9.79 0.27 5.00
CA THR A 52 9.76 -1.13 4.56
C THR A 52 10.29 -1.27 3.13
N PRO A 53 11.51 -0.79 2.86
CA PRO A 53 11.99 -0.71 1.47
C PRO A 53 12.09 -2.05 0.76
N LYS A 54 12.23 -3.14 1.52
CA LYS A 54 12.39 -4.47 0.92
C LYS A 54 11.13 -5.32 1.00
N PHE A 55 10.05 -4.79 1.53
CA PHE A 55 8.79 -5.52 1.58
C PHE A 55 8.17 -5.53 0.20
N LYS A 56 7.32 -6.52 -0.03
CA LYS A 56 6.54 -6.59 -1.25
C LYS A 56 5.24 -5.82 -1.05
N VAL A 57 4.92 -4.97 -1.99
CA VAL A 57 3.67 -4.21 -1.97
C VAL A 57 2.85 -4.64 -3.18
N VAL A 58 1.58 -4.94 -2.95
CA VAL A 58 0.63 -5.20 -4.02
C VAL A 58 -0.46 -4.15 -3.89
N ILE A 59 -0.73 -3.43 -4.96
CA ILE A 59 -1.88 -2.54 -4.98
C ILE A 59 -2.88 -3.06 -5.98
N ALA A 60 -4.15 -3.04 -5.58
CA ALA A 60 -5.27 -3.36 -6.46
C ALA A 60 -6.05 -2.08 -6.65
N ARG A 61 -6.19 -1.66 -7.90
CA ARG A 61 -6.84 -0.40 -8.24
C ARG A 61 -8.27 -0.67 -8.70
N GLU A 62 -9.21 -0.01 -8.04
CA GLU A 62 -10.61 -0.08 -8.39
C GLU A 62 -11.01 1.23 -9.06
N LEU A 63 -11.65 1.16 -10.22
CA LEU A 63 -12.08 2.34 -10.92
C LEU A 63 -13.59 2.48 -10.93
N THR A 64 -14.33 1.45 -11.28
CA THR A 64 -15.79 1.47 -11.34
C THR A 64 -16.35 0.26 -10.60
N LYS A 65 -15.99 0.12 -9.33
CA LYS A 65 -16.36 -1.01 -8.48
C LYS A 65 -15.82 -2.34 -8.96
N VAL A 66 -14.87 -2.32 -9.88
CA VAL A 66 -14.19 -3.50 -10.37
C VAL A 66 -12.70 -3.25 -10.23
N PHE A 67 -11.97 -4.23 -9.72
CA PHE A 67 -10.51 -4.12 -9.66
C PHE A 67 -9.99 -4.39 -11.05
N GLU A 68 -9.42 -3.36 -11.65
CA GLU A 68 -8.98 -3.44 -13.04
C GLU A 68 -7.51 -3.78 -13.19
N GLU A 69 -6.74 -3.63 -12.12
CA GLU A 69 -5.31 -3.78 -12.23
C GLU A 69 -4.68 -4.13 -10.90
N PHE A 70 -3.70 -5.03 -10.96
CA PHE A 70 -2.87 -5.37 -9.81
C PHE A 70 -1.44 -5.03 -10.16
N ILE A 71 -0.78 -4.29 -9.29
CA ILE A 71 0.60 -3.86 -9.48
C ILE A 71 1.38 -4.32 -8.26
N GLU A 72 2.51 -5.01 -8.46
CA GLU A 72 3.29 -5.48 -7.33
C GLU A 72 4.78 -5.22 -7.52
N GLY A 73 5.48 -5.09 -6.41
CA GLY A 73 6.90 -4.87 -6.39
C GLY A 73 7.30 -4.31 -5.04
N THR A 74 8.53 -3.82 -4.94
CA THR A 74 8.93 -3.08 -3.76
C THR A 74 8.19 -1.74 -3.74
N PRO A 75 8.10 -1.05 -2.59
CA PRO A 75 7.47 0.26 -2.56
C PRO A 75 8.02 1.22 -3.59
N ALA A 76 9.35 1.22 -3.80
CA ALA A 76 9.97 2.10 -4.78
C ALA A 76 9.54 1.76 -6.20
N GLU A 77 9.44 0.47 -6.52
CA GLU A 77 9.02 0.05 -7.85
C GLU A 77 7.58 0.44 -8.13
N VAL A 78 6.69 0.23 -7.16
CA VAL A 78 5.28 0.59 -7.32
C VAL A 78 5.12 2.10 -7.42
N LEU A 79 5.87 2.84 -6.60
CA LEU A 79 5.84 4.29 -6.64
C LEU A 79 6.29 4.82 -8.00
N GLU A 80 7.38 4.27 -8.54
CA GLU A 80 7.87 4.67 -9.84
C GLU A 80 6.86 4.36 -10.94
N TYR A 81 6.22 3.20 -10.87
CA TYR A 81 5.20 2.84 -11.84
C TYR A 81 4.07 3.87 -11.86
N LEU A 82 3.57 4.26 -10.68
CA LEU A 82 2.49 5.24 -10.62
C LEU A 82 2.93 6.62 -11.05
N ASN A 83 4.17 7.00 -10.75
CA ASN A 83 4.68 8.30 -11.19
C ASN A 83 4.87 8.36 -12.70
N THR A 84 5.21 7.23 -13.32
CA THR A 84 5.38 7.15 -14.76
C THR A 84 4.05 7.00 -15.49
N ASN A 85 3.06 6.44 -14.83
CA ASN A 85 1.74 6.19 -15.40
C ASN A 85 0.68 6.94 -14.60
N LYS A 86 0.65 8.26 -14.76
CA LYS A 86 -0.20 9.11 -13.90
C LYS A 86 -1.68 8.82 -14.03
N GLU A 87 -2.11 8.31 -15.15
CA GLU A 87 -3.52 7.90 -15.32
C GLU A 87 -3.87 6.73 -14.41
N LYS A 88 -2.88 5.99 -13.93
CA LYS A 88 -3.09 4.86 -13.02
C LYS A 88 -3.18 5.29 -11.56
N GLN A 89 -3.05 6.59 -11.28
CA GLN A 89 -3.19 7.09 -9.92
C GLN A 89 -4.65 7.36 -9.53
N ARG A 90 -5.58 7.14 -10.43
CA ARG A 90 -7.00 7.35 -10.19
C ARG A 90 -7.65 6.12 -9.57
N GLY A 91 -8.78 6.34 -8.92
CA GLY A 91 -9.59 5.28 -8.33
C GLY A 91 -9.31 5.08 -6.86
N GLU A 92 -9.81 4.00 -6.33
CA GLU A 92 -9.57 3.58 -4.96
C GLU A 92 -8.56 2.45 -4.98
N PHE A 93 -7.74 2.40 -3.93
CA PHE A 93 -6.70 1.39 -3.85
C PHE A 93 -6.89 0.50 -2.63
N VAL A 94 -6.68 -0.79 -2.83
CA VAL A 94 -6.42 -1.71 -1.74
C VAL A 94 -4.92 -1.98 -1.77
N VAL A 95 -4.27 -1.77 -0.64
CA VAL A 95 -2.82 -1.93 -0.53
C VAL A 95 -2.53 -3.12 0.36
N ILE A 96 -1.69 -4.02 -0.12
CA ILE A 96 -1.26 -5.20 0.63
C ILE A 96 0.24 -5.10 0.80
N VAL A 97 0.71 -5.10 2.04
CA VAL A 97 2.13 -5.04 2.35
C VAL A 97 2.53 -6.39 2.92
N VAL A 98 3.42 -7.06 2.24
CA VAL A 98 3.85 -8.41 2.62
C VAL A 98 5.28 -8.34 3.14
N PRO A 99 5.53 -8.74 4.39
CA PRO A 99 6.89 -8.75 4.94
C PRO A 99 7.78 -9.71 4.16
N ARG A 100 9.05 -9.36 4.12
CA ARG A 100 10.04 -10.21 3.50
C ARG A 100 10.45 -11.35 4.40
#